data_a5e07ac9bcc88a9a0aa187f61217ed13
#
_entry.id   a5e07ac9bcc88a9a0aa187f61217ed13
#
_cell.length_a   1.000
_cell.length_b   1.000
_cell.length_c   1.000
_cell.angle_alpha   90.00
_cell.angle_beta   90.00
_cell.angle_gamma   90.00
#
_symmetry.space_group_name_H-M   'P 1'
#
loop_
_entity.id
_entity.type
_entity.pdbx_description
1 polymer ?
#
loop_
_entity_poly.entity_id
_entity_poly.type
_entity_poly.pdbx_seq_one_letter_code
_entity_poly.pdbx_strand_id
1 'polypeptide(L)'
;MSDIDISEPLSDMLAPLNNEQKEFLMNNYTIQTYKKNETIYCEGETPHHLMCLISGKVKIFKDGVGGRSQIIRMIKPREYFAYRAYFAKQDFVTAAAAFEPCVVCLIPMSAITTLVAQNNDLAMFFIRQLSIDLGISDERTVNLTQKHIRGRLAESLIFLKESYGLEEDGSTLSIYLSREDLANLSNMTTSNAIRTLSQFATERLITIDGRKIKIIEEEKLKKISKIG
;
A
#
# COMPACT_ATOMS: atom_id res chain seq x y z
N MET A 1 1.41 24.83 -14.08
CA MET A 1 1.53 23.62 -13.25
C MET A 1 3.03 23.52 -12.96
N SER A 2 3.45 23.59 -11.69
CA SER A 2 4.85 23.39 -11.32
C SER A 2 5.25 21.99 -11.80
N ASP A 3 6.35 21.90 -12.55
CA ASP A 3 6.92 20.61 -12.96
C ASP A 3 7.19 19.78 -11.70
N ILE A 4 6.39 18.73 -11.50
CA ILE A 4 6.62 17.79 -10.43
C ILE A 4 7.82 16.96 -10.85
N ASP A 5 8.92 17.09 -10.12
CA ASP A 5 10.10 16.25 -10.35
C ASP A 5 9.78 14.79 -9.95
N ILE A 6 9.74 13.92 -10.94
CA ILE A 6 9.48 12.48 -10.76
C ILE A 6 10.78 11.66 -10.73
N SER A 7 11.94 12.28 -10.91
CA SER A 7 13.22 11.58 -11.00
C SER A 7 13.56 10.85 -9.69
N GLU A 8 13.30 11.49 -8.55
CA GLU A 8 13.53 10.87 -7.25
C GLU A 8 12.53 9.73 -6.95
N PRO A 9 11.19 9.91 -7.12
CA PRO A 9 10.24 8.82 -6.96
C PRO A 9 10.48 7.61 -7.87
N LEU A 10 10.99 7.83 -9.08
CA LEU A 10 11.29 6.76 -10.04
C LEU A 10 12.74 6.26 -9.98
N SER A 11 13.56 6.75 -9.07
CA SER A 11 15.02 6.50 -9.04
C SER A 11 15.40 5.03 -9.14
N ASP A 12 14.70 4.16 -8.43
CA ASP A 12 15.02 2.72 -8.40
C ASP A 12 14.75 2.04 -9.76
N MET A 13 13.68 2.46 -10.45
CA MET A 13 13.37 1.98 -11.81
C MET A 13 14.26 2.61 -12.87
N LEU A 14 14.69 3.86 -12.67
CA LEU A 14 15.58 4.57 -13.57
C LEU A 14 17.04 4.11 -13.45
N ALA A 15 17.45 3.57 -12.30
CA ALA A 15 18.84 3.17 -12.04
C ALA A 15 19.43 2.23 -13.11
N PRO A 16 18.73 1.17 -13.57
CA PRO A 16 19.25 0.26 -14.59
C PRO A 16 19.21 0.81 -16.02
N LEU A 17 18.56 1.97 -16.27
CA LEU A 17 18.37 2.51 -17.61
C LEU A 17 19.57 3.34 -18.08
N ASN A 18 19.93 3.23 -19.36
CA ASN A 18 20.86 4.16 -19.99
C ASN A 18 20.18 5.52 -20.30
N ASN A 19 20.94 6.50 -20.79
CA ASN A 19 20.41 7.86 -20.99
C ASN A 19 19.26 7.92 -22.03
N GLU A 20 19.34 7.17 -23.13
CA GLU A 20 18.29 7.12 -24.16
C GLU A 20 17.00 6.50 -23.60
N GLN A 21 17.13 5.45 -22.84
CA GLN A 21 16.01 4.77 -22.17
C GLN A 21 15.36 5.65 -21.11
N LYS A 22 16.17 6.40 -20.33
CA LYS A 22 15.65 7.40 -19.38
C LYS A 22 14.88 8.50 -20.09
N GLU A 23 15.44 9.06 -21.14
CA GLU A 23 14.77 10.09 -21.95
C GLU A 23 13.48 9.57 -22.57
N PHE A 24 13.49 8.34 -23.11
CA PHE A 24 12.28 7.70 -23.64
C PHE A 24 11.21 7.57 -22.57
N LEU A 25 11.55 7.11 -21.36
CA LEU A 25 10.60 6.97 -20.26
C LEU A 25 10.07 8.33 -19.80
N MET A 26 10.97 9.32 -19.68
CA MET A 26 10.62 10.68 -19.26
C MET A 26 9.77 11.44 -20.28
N ASN A 27 9.68 10.96 -21.51
CA ASN A 27 8.76 11.48 -22.54
C ASN A 27 7.44 10.70 -22.61
N ASN A 28 7.29 9.61 -21.83
CA ASN A 28 6.13 8.71 -21.89
C ASN A 28 5.48 8.51 -20.53
N TYR A 29 5.22 9.58 -19.78
CA TYR A 29 4.44 9.51 -18.55
C TYR A 29 3.41 10.63 -18.48
N THR A 30 2.43 10.47 -17.61
CA THR A 30 1.47 11.51 -17.24
C THR A 30 1.33 11.56 -15.72
N ILE A 31 0.99 12.74 -15.18
CA ILE A 31 0.72 12.93 -13.76
C ILE A 31 -0.78 13.12 -13.57
N GLN A 32 -1.34 12.38 -12.62
CA GLN A 32 -2.73 12.50 -12.23
C GLN A 32 -2.87 12.71 -10.73
N THR A 33 -3.76 13.62 -10.35
CA THR A 33 -4.09 13.90 -8.95
C THR A 33 -5.45 13.29 -8.62
N TYR A 34 -5.56 12.72 -7.44
CA TYR A 34 -6.80 12.13 -6.95
C TYR A 34 -7.17 12.74 -5.60
N LYS A 35 -8.45 13.01 -5.43
CA LYS A 35 -9.02 13.45 -4.14
C LYS A 35 -9.16 12.24 -3.22
N LYS A 36 -9.29 12.50 -1.92
CA LYS A 36 -9.58 11.46 -0.94
C LYS A 36 -10.81 10.63 -1.34
N ASN A 37 -10.69 9.31 -1.26
CA ASN A 37 -11.68 8.28 -1.64
C ASN A 37 -11.99 8.22 -3.14
N GLU A 38 -11.28 8.95 -3.99
CA GLU A 38 -11.43 8.85 -5.44
C GLU A 38 -10.84 7.52 -5.93
N THR A 39 -11.58 6.84 -6.81
CA THR A 39 -11.15 5.56 -7.41
C THR A 39 -10.05 5.82 -8.44
N ILE A 40 -8.99 5.03 -8.37
CA ILE A 40 -7.86 5.06 -9.32
C ILE A 40 -8.07 4.03 -10.43
N TYR A 41 -8.49 2.82 -10.06
CA TYR A 41 -8.96 1.78 -10.98
C TYR A 41 -9.94 0.84 -10.27
N CYS A 42 -10.80 0.18 -11.03
CA CYS A 42 -11.78 -0.78 -10.53
C CYS A 42 -11.35 -2.24 -10.79
N GLU A 43 -11.87 -3.18 -10.00
CA GLU A 43 -11.82 -4.60 -10.33
C GLU A 43 -12.50 -4.86 -11.68
N GLY A 44 -11.90 -5.71 -12.52
CA GLY A 44 -12.37 -6.04 -13.86
C GLY A 44 -11.91 -5.09 -14.96
N GLU A 45 -11.27 -3.97 -14.64
CA GLU A 45 -10.67 -3.09 -15.67
C GLU A 45 -9.37 -3.68 -16.19
N THR A 46 -9.08 -3.42 -17.47
CA THR A 46 -7.84 -3.84 -18.13
C THR A 46 -6.69 -2.92 -17.72
N PRO A 47 -5.55 -3.46 -17.28
CA PRO A 47 -4.40 -2.66 -16.85
C PRO A 47 -3.67 -2.06 -18.06
N HIS A 48 -3.61 -0.73 -18.15
CA HIS A 48 -2.90 -0.01 -19.21
C HIS A 48 -1.65 0.69 -18.74
N HIS A 49 -1.49 0.93 -17.45
CA HIS A 49 -0.39 1.72 -16.89
C HIS A 49 0.30 1.02 -15.72
N LEU A 50 1.62 1.15 -15.68
CA LEU A 50 2.36 1.11 -14.43
C LEU A 50 2.08 2.41 -13.68
N MET A 51 1.83 2.34 -12.39
CA MET A 51 1.59 3.49 -11.54
C MET A 51 2.67 3.59 -10.47
N CYS A 52 3.18 4.81 -10.24
CA CYS A 52 4.08 5.13 -9.13
C CYS A 52 3.44 6.22 -8.27
N LEU A 53 3.34 5.99 -6.98
CA LEU A 53 2.83 7.00 -6.06
C LEU A 53 3.91 8.05 -5.77
N ILE A 54 3.63 9.31 -6.10
CA ILE A 54 4.53 10.44 -5.87
C ILE A 54 4.32 11.01 -4.48
N SER A 55 3.05 11.25 -4.10
CA SER A 55 2.70 11.77 -2.77
C SER A 55 1.31 11.30 -2.34
N GLY A 56 1.05 11.36 -1.04
CA GLY A 56 -0.19 10.88 -0.45
C GLY A 56 -0.17 9.39 -0.14
N LYS A 57 -1.34 8.76 -0.07
CA LYS A 57 -1.50 7.33 0.24
C LYS A 57 -2.59 6.71 -0.62
N VAL A 58 -2.37 5.50 -1.10
CA VAL A 58 -3.34 4.73 -1.91
C VAL A 58 -3.63 3.41 -1.21
N LYS A 59 -4.90 3.00 -1.17
CA LYS A 59 -5.30 1.66 -0.74
C LYS A 59 -5.65 0.78 -1.94
N ILE A 60 -5.12 -0.43 -1.96
CA ILE A 60 -5.56 -1.51 -2.85
C ILE A 60 -6.45 -2.42 -2.03
N PHE A 61 -7.67 -2.65 -2.51
CA PHE A 61 -8.67 -3.40 -1.77
C PHE A 61 -9.48 -4.32 -2.70
N LYS A 62 -10.17 -5.25 -2.10
CA LYS A 62 -11.15 -6.12 -2.77
C LYS A 62 -12.41 -6.18 -1.94
N ASP A 63 -13.54 -6.03 -2.59
CA ASP A 63 -14.84 -6.22 -1.98
C ASP A 63 -15.15 -7.73 -1.92
N GLY A 64 -15.44 -8.19 -0.73
CA GLY A 64 -15.78 -9.59 -0.48
C GLY A 64 -17.28 -9.82 -0.52
N VAL A 65 -17.68 -11.08 -0.33
CA VAL A 65 -19.07 -11.48 -0.22
C VAL A 65 -19.75 -10.73 0.91
N GLY A 66 -20.91 -10.11 0.62
CA GLY A 66 -21.65 -9.32 1.60
C GLY A 66 -21.17 -7.86 1.73
N GLY A 67 -20.39 -7.35 0.77
CA GLY A 67 -20.00 -5.93 0.69
C GLY A 67 -18.93 -5.50 1.70
N ARG A 68 -18.27 -6.45 2.38
CA ARG A 68 -17.15 -6.13 3.26
C ARG A 68 -15.87 -6.04 2.45
N SER A 69 -15.29 -4.85 2.41
CA SER A 69 -13.99 -4.62 1.79
C SER A 69 -12.85 -5.19 2.63
N GLN A 70 -11.80 -5.68 1.97
CA GLN A 70 -10.53 -6.01 2.60
C GLN A 70 -9.42 -5.18 1.97
N ILE A 71 -8.66 -4.45 2.79
CA ILE A 71 -7.46 -3.76 2.32
C ILE A 71 -6.35 -4.80 2.16
N ILE A 72 -5.91 -4.98 0.91
CA ILE A 72 -4.86 -5.92 0.52
C ILE A 72 -3.49 -5.28 0.67
N ARG A 73 -3.35 -4.02 0.22
CA ARG A 73 -2.10 -3.25 0.31
C ARG A 73 -2.40 -1.79 0.58
N MET A 74 -1.49 -1.15 1.31
CA MET A 74 -1.40 0.30 1.39
C MET A 74 -0.13 0.72 0.66
N ILE A 75 -0.27 1.59 -0.33
CA ILE A 75 0.83 2.09 -1.16
C ILE A 75 1.30 3.42 -0.57
N LYS A 76 2.58 3.55 -0.39
CA LYS A 76 3.27 4.76 0.08
C LYS A 76 4.09 5.40 -1.06
N PRO A 77 4.52 6.65 -0.92
CA PRO A 77 5.35 7.32 -1.93
C PRO A 77 6.55 6.48 -2.35
N ARG A 78 6.87 6.52 -3.65
CA ARG A 78 7.92 5.76 -4.37
C ARG A 78 7.61 4.28 -4.60
N GLU A 79 6.44 3.78 -4.18
CA GLU A 79 6.03 2.41 -4.51
C GLU A 79 5.29 2.32 -5.84
N TYR A 80 5.52 1.19 -6.53
CA TYR A 80 4.91 0.88 -7.82
C TYR A 80 3.73 -0.05 -7.64
N PHE A 81 2.69 0.14 -8.46
CA PHE A 81 1.48 -0.69 -8.42
C PHE A 81 0.79 -0.76 -9.79
N ALA A 82 -0.29 -1.51 -9.91
CA ALA A 82 -1.11 -1.70 -11.10
C ALA A 82 -0.47 -2.53 -12.25
N TYR A 83 0.83 -2.86 -12.21
CA TYR A 83 1.54 -3.57 -13.30
C TYR A 83 1.42 -5.10 -13.25
N ARG A 84 1.14 -5.70 -12.07
CA ARG A 84 1.07 -7.16 -11.89
C ARG A 84 0.07 -7.81 -12.85
N ALA A 85 -1.14 -7.26 -12.93
CA ALA A 85 -2.23 -7.80 -13.75
C ALA A 85 -1.87 -7.79 -15.24
N TYR A 86 -1.18 -6.73 -15.72
CA TYR A 86 -0.70 -6.65 -17.08
C TYR A 86 0.30 -7.76 -17.42
N PHE A 87 1.33 -7.96 -16.58
CA PHE A 87 2.30 -9.05 -16.79
C PHE A 87 1.66 -10.43 -16.70
N ALA A 88 0.62 -10.58 -15.88
CA ALA A 88 -0.17 -11.82 -15.79
C ALA A 88 -1.17 -11.99 -16.95
N LYS A 89 -1.31 -11.01 -17.85
CA LYS A 89 -2.33 -10.98 -18.93
C LYS A 89 -3.75 -11.17 -18.39
N GLN A 90 -4.08 -10.45 -17.33
CA GLN A 90 -5.37 -10.50 -16.64
C GLN A 90 -5.89 -9.09 -16.40
N ASP A 91 -7.20 -8.96 -16.24
CA ASP A 91 -7.81 -7.75 -15.70
C ASP A 91 -7.50 -7.59 -14.21
N PHE A 92 -7.76 -6.41 -13.65
CA PHE A 92 -7.57 -6.17 -12.23
C PHE A 92 -8.49 -7.08 -11.40
N VAL A 93 -7.92 -7.83 -10.46
CA VAL A 93 -8.65 -8.63 -9.48
C VAL A 93 -8.93 -7.87 -8.18
N THR A 94 -8.51 -6.60 -8.12
CA THR A 94 -8.65 -5.68 -6.99
C THR A 94 -9.00 -4.30 -7.52
N ALA A 95 -9.45 -3.42 -6.64
CA ALA A 95 -9.61 -2.00 -6.91
C ALA A 95 -8.55 -1.17 -6.17
N ALA A 96 -8.29 0.05 -6.62
CA ALA A 96 -7.45 1.02 -5.91
C ALA A 96 -8.18 2.36 -5.76
N ALA A 97 -8.00 2.99 -4.59
CA ALA A 97 -8.55 4.31 -4.30
C ALA A 97 -7.54 5.13 -3.48
N ALA A 98 -7.61 6.44 -3.66
CA ALA A 98 -6.86 7.40 -2.87
C ALA A 98 -7.33 7.36 -1.41
N PHE A 99 -6.45 6.97 -0.49
CA PHE A 99 -6.75 6.98 0.94
C PHE A 99 -6.76 8.41 1.52
N GLU A 100 -5.91 9.26 0.97
CA GLU A 100 -5.86 10.72 1.16
C GLU A 100 -5.57 11.36 -0.20
N PRO A 101 -5.64 12.69 -0.35
CA PRO A 101 -5.27 13.33 -1.61
C PRO A 101 -3.88 12.87 -2.05
N CYS A 102 -3.75 12.42 -3.30
CA CYS A 102 -2.51 11.84 -3.79
C CYS A 102 -2.19 12.26 -5.22
N VAL A 103 -0.91 12.14 -5.56
CA VAL A 103 -0.36 12.38 -6.89
C VAL A 103 0.25 11.08 -7.38
N VAL A 104 -0.13 10.65 -8.57
CA VAL A 104 0.30 9.39 -9.18
C VAL A 104 0.92 9.67 -10.54
N CYS A 105 2.10 9.10 -10.78
CA CYS A 105 2.72 9.02 -12.09
C CYS A 105 2.20 7.77 -12.80
N LEU A 106 1.67 7.93 -14.02
CA LEU A 106 1.17 6.86 -14.87
C LEU A 106 2.12 6.70 -16.06
N ILE A 107 2.65 5.51 -16.26
CA ILE A 107 3.54 5.16 -17.36
C ILE A 107 2.84 4.08 -18.19
N PRO A 108 2.62 4.28 -19.49
CA PRO A 108 1.99 3.27 -20.34
C PRO A 108 2.74 1.93 -20.29
N MET A 109 2.03 0.83 -20.11
CA MET A 109 2.66 -0.49 -20.09
C MET A 109 3.34 -0.85 -21.41
N SER A 110 2.92 -0.26 -22.52
CA SER A 110 3.63 -0.37 -23.82
C SER A 110 5.05 0.19 -23.76
N ALA A 111 5.26 1.34 -23.10
CA ALA A 111 6.59 1.91 -22.89
C ALA A 111 7.44 1.01 -21.99
N ILE A 112 6.86 0.51 -20.88
CA ILE A 112 7.53 -0.42 -19.97
C ILE A 112 7.96 -1.70 -20.68
N THR A 113 7.07 -2.31 -21.47
CA THR A 113 7.40 -3.57 -22.19
C THR A 113 8.46 -3.35 -23.26
N THR A 114 8.48 -2.20 -23.94
CA THR A 114 9.55 -1.84 -24.86
C THR A 114 10.90 -1.76 -24.15
N LEU A 115 10.97 -1.11 -22.99
CA LEU A 115 12.20 -1.01 -22.22
C LEU A 115 12.63 -2.36 -21.64
N VAL A 116 11.72 -3.16 -21.12
CA VAL A 116 11.99 -4.50 -20.58
C VAL A 116 12.57 -5.43 -21.67
N ALA A 117 12.07 -5.33 -22.91
CA ALA A 117 12.59 -6.13 -24.04
C ALA A 117 14.04 -5.76 -24.42
N GLN A 118 14.51 -4.57 -24.06
CA GLN A 118 15.83 -4.04 -24.39
C GLN A 118 16.80 -4.01 -23.20
N ASN A 119 16.30 -4.25 -21.96
CA ASN A 119 17.08 -4.08 -20.76
C ASN A 119 16.74 -5.17 -19.71
N ASN A 120 17.64 -6.15 -19.60
CA ASN A 120 17.47 -7.26 -18.68
C ASN A 120 17.49 -6.82 -17.20
N ASP A 121 18.21 -5.76 -16.85
CA ASP A 121 18.29 -5.28 -15.48
C ASP A 121 16.95 -4.64 -15.05
N LEU A 122 16.25 -3.99 -15.99
CA LEU A 122 14.88 -3.52 -15.74
C LEU A 122 13.90 -4.71 -15.57
N ALA A 123 14.06 -5.77 -16.38
CA ALA A 123 13.26 -6.99 -16.17
C ALA A 123 13.53 -7.59 -14.78
N MET A 124 14.78 -7.66 -14.35
CA MET A 124 15.16 -8.14 -13.02
C MET A 124 14.64 -7.24 -11.89
N PHE A 125 14.53 -5.93 -12.12
CA PHE A 125 13.88 -5.03 -11.18
C PHE A 125 12.41 -5.45 -10.94
N PHE A 126 11.62 -5.68 -12.00
CA PHE A 126 10.22 -6.12 -11.85
C PHE A 126 10.10 -7.52 -11.24
N ILE A 127 10.97 -8.45 -11.61
CA ILE A 127 11.01 -9.80 -10.99
C ILE A 127 11.26 -9.68 -9.49
N ARG A 128 12.20 -8.85 -9.07
CA ARG A 128 12.50 -8.61 -7.65
C ARG A 128 11.29 -8.02 -6.92
N GLN A 129 10.64 -6.99 -7.50
CA GLN A 129 9.45 -6.39 -6.90
C GLN A 129 8.32 -7.41 -6.73
N LEU A 130 8.03 -8.20 -7.77
CA LEU A 130 7.01 -9.24 -7.72
C LEU A 130 7.35 -10.35 -6.71
N SER A 131 8.62 -10.71 -6.57
CA SER A 131 9.08 -11.72 -5.60
C SER A 131 8.92 -11.23 -4.16
N ILE A 132 9.23 -9.95 -3.90
CA ILE A 132 9.00 -9.32 -2.59
C ILE A 132 7.49 -9.28 -2.28
N ASP A 133 6.68 -8.84 -3.24
CA ASP A 133 5.23 -8.77 -3.09
C ASP A 133 4.62 -10.16 -2.82
N LEU A 134 5.12 -11.21 -3.47
CA LEU A 134 4.70 -12.58 -3.23
C LEU A 134 5.03 -13.02 -1.80
N GLY A 135 6.26 -12.79 -1.33
CA GLY A 135 6.66 -13.12 0.04
C GLY A 135 5.78 -12.43 1.10
N ILE A 136 5.48 -11.14 0.90
CA ILE A 136 4.56 -10.40 1.78
C ILE A 136 3.15 -11.01 1.73
N SER A 137 2.68 -11.44 0.56
CA SER A 137 1.37 -12.07 0.39
C SER A 137 1.28 -13.42 1.11
N ASP A 138 2.34 -14.23 1.02
CA ASP A 138 2.44 -15.52 1.70
C ASP A 138 2.41 -15.35 3.23
N GLU A 139 3.21 -14.43 3.76
CA GLU A 139 3.21 -14.12 5.19
C GLU A 139 1.83 -13.62 5.66
N ARG A 140 1.18 -12.75 4.91
CA ARG A 140 -0.19 -12.31 5.21
C ARG A 140 -1.18 -13.47 5.23
N THR A 141 -1.09 -14.40 4.29
CA THR A 141 -1.97 -15.57 4.24
C THR A 141 -1.85 -16.41 5.50
N VAL A 142 -0.63 -16.67 5.96
CA VAL A 142 -0.37 -17.37 7.23
C VAL A 142 -0.94 -16.58 8.40
N ASN A 143 -0.67 -15.28 8.48
CA ASN A 143 -1.13 -14.43 9.56
C ASN A 143 -2.66 -14.36 9.66
N LEU A 144 -3.35 -14.32 8.52
CA LEU A 144 -4.82 -14.30 8.47
C LEU A 144 -5.46 -15.60 8.95
N THR A 145 -4.79 -16.72 8.74
CA THR A 145 -5.30 -18.06 9.08
C THR A 145 -4.93 -18.52 10.48
N GLN A 146 -3.76 -18.12 10.98
CA GLN A 146 -3.21 -18.61 12.24
C GLN A 146 -3.34 -17.63 13.41
N LYS A 147 -3.35 -16.31 13.15
CA LYS A 147 -3.45 -15.32 14.22
C LYS A 147 -4.90 -15.04 14.64
N HIS A 148 -5.13 -14.93 15.93
CA HIS A 148 -6.39 -14.41 16.48
C HIS A 148 -6.58 -12.92 16.13
N ILE A 149 -7.81 -12.44 16.23
CA ILE A 149 -8.17 -11.04 15.91
C ILE A 149 -7.31 -10.02 16.66
N ARG A 150 -6.92 -10.33 17.90
CA ARG A 150 -6.08 -9.48 18.74
C ARG A 150 -4.67 -9.33 18.15
N GLY A 151 -4.06 -10.44 17.75
CA GLY A 151 -2.74 -10.44 17.10
C GLY A 151 -2.75 -9.73 15.76
N ARG A 152 -3.79 -9.94 14.93
CA ARG A 152 -3.93 -9.27 13.64
C ARG A 152 -4.07 -7.75 13.78
N LEU A 153 -4.81 -7.27 14.79
CA LEU A 153 -4.92 -5.83 15.03
C LEU A 153 -3.59 -5.24 15.52
N ALA A 154 -2.90 -5.92 16.44
CA ALA A 154 -1.57 -5.50 16.88
C ALA A 154 -0.58 -5.41 15.72
N GLU A 155 -0.55 -6.41 14.85
CA GLU A 155 0.26 -6.43 13.63
C GLU A 155 -0.07 -5.26 12.69
N SER A 156 -1.36 -5.00 12.48
CA SER A 156 -1.78 -3.86 11.65
C SER A 156 -1.29 -2.52 12.22
N LEU A 157 -1.32 -2.34 13.55
CA LEU A 157 -0.81 -1.11 14.17
C LEU A 157 0.72 -0.98 14.01
N ILE A 158 1.47 -2.08 14.18
CA ILE A 158 2.93 -2.10 13.95
C ILE A 158 3.24 -1.82 12.49
N PHE A 159 2.54 -2.48 11.56
CA PHE A 159 2.68 -2.23 10.12
C PHE A 159 2.44 -0.75 9.76
N LEU A 160 1.41 -0.12 10.31
CA LEU A 160 1.12 1.29 10.07
C LEU A 160 2.24 2.19 10.59
N LYS A 161 2.80 1.88 11.76
CA LYS A 161 3.97 2.59 12.29
C LYS A 161 5.19 2.46 11.38
N GLU A 162 5.52 1.25 10.96
CA GLU A 162 6.69 0.97 10.13
C GLU A 162 6.56 1.58 8.73
N SER A 163 5.34 1.61 8.20
CA SER A 163 5.07 2.11 6.84
C SER A 163 4.97 3.64 6.76
N TYR A 164 4.42 4.29 7.78
CA TYR A 164 4.06 5.71 7.73
C TYR A 164 4.73 6.54 8.83
N GLY A 165 5.40 5.89 9.76
CA GLY A 165 6.09 6.56 10.86
C GLY A 165 5.13 7.07 11.94
N LEU A 166 5.68 7.93 12.77
CA LEU A 166 5.02 8.58 13.90
C LEU A 166 5.02 10.10 13.69
N GLU A 167 4.09 10.80 14.33
CA GLU A 167 4.08 12.25 14.41
C GLU A 167 5.29 12.78 15.21
N GLU A 168 5.43 14.08 15.29
CA GLU A 168 6.53 14.75 16.03
C GLU A 168 6.60 14.36 17.50
N ASP A 169 5.47 13.89 18.09
CA ASP A 169 5.43 13.41 19.48
C ASP A 169 6.10 12.03 19.67
N GLY A 170 6.60 11.42 18.59
CA GLY A 170 7.31 10.14 18.59
C GLY A 170 6.47 8.93 18.98
N SER A 171 5.13 9.03 18.97
CA SER A 171 4.26 7.96 19.46
C SER A 171 2.89 7.87 18.77
N THR A 172 2.38 8.96 18.21
CA THR A 172 1.13 8.96 17.44
C THR A 172 1.40 8.51 16.00
N LEU A 173 0.60 7.57 15.50
CA LEU A 173 0.70 7.12 14.11
C LEU A 173 0.42 8.28 13.14
N SER A 174 1.29 8.48 12.14
CA SER A 174 1.13 9.52 11.10
C SER A 174 0.08 9.17 10.03
N ILE A 175 -0.84 8.28 10.35
CA ILE A 175 -1.96 7.89 9.51
C ILE A 175 -3.23 7.67 10.34
N TYR A 176 -4.35 8.27 9.91
CA TYR A 176 -5.61 8.26 10.66
C TYR A 176 -6.67 7.42 9.93
N LEU A 177 -6.69 6.11 10.22
CA LEU A 177 -7.68 5.21 9.68
C LEU A 177 -9.03 5.35 10.39
N SER A 178 -10.12 5.20 9.63
CA SER A 178 -11.43 4.94 10.23
C SER A 178 -11.42 3.57 10.95
N ARG A 179 -12.38 3.33 11.82
CA ARG A 179 -12.54 2.01 12.46
C ARG A 179 -12.82 0.91 11.44
N GLU A 180 -13.52 1.27 10.38
CA GLU A 180 -13.81 0.39 9.25
C GLU A 180 -12.53 0.08 8.44
N ASP A 181 -11.74 1.08 8.05
CA ASP A 181 -10.48 0.85 7.33
C ASP A 181 -9.51 0.00 8.15
N LEU A 182 -9.43 0.24 9.48
CA LEU A 182 -8.58 -0.55 10.36
C LEU A 182 -9.09 -2.00 10.48
N ALA A 183 -10.40 -2.19 10.55
CA ALA A 183 -11.01 -3.52 10.54
C ALA A 183 -10.74 -4.24 9.21
N ASN A 184 -10.88 -3.54 8.09
CA ASN A 184 -10.59 -4.06 6.74
C ASN A 184 -9.10 -4.40 6.55
N LEU A 185 -8.20 -3.61 7.13
CA LEU A 185 -6.75 -3.90 7.12
C LEU A 185 -6.40 -5.14 7.95
N SER A 186 -7.07 -5.31 9.10
CA SER A 186 -6.84 -6.40 10.06
C SER A 186 -7.70 -7.65 9.78
N ASN A 187 -8.47 -7.65 8.69
CA ASN A 187 -9.42 -8.72 8.33
C ASN A 187 -10.36 -9.13 9.47
N MET A 188 -11.08 -8.16 10.01
CA MET A 188 -12.07 -8.37 11.07
C MET A 188 -13.29 -7.48 10.86
N THR A 189 -14.36 -7.72 11.64
CA THR A 189 -15.52 -6.82 11.63
C THR A 189 -15.18 -5.50 12.34
N THR A 190 -15.84 -4.41 11.97
CA THR A 190 -15.68 -3.10 12.63
C THR A 190 -15.95 -3.18 14.14
N SER A 191 -16.96 -3.96 14.55
CA SER A 191 -17.27 -4.18 15.97
C SER A 191 -16.12 -4.87 16.70
N ASN A 192 -15.48 -5.87 16.09
CA ASN A 192 -14.31 -6.53 16.66
C ASN A 192 -13.11 -5.58 16.75
N ALA A 193 -12.86 -4.75 15.75
CA ALA A 193 -11.80 -3.76 15.78
C ALA A 193 -12.00 -2.75 16.92
N ILE A 194 -13.23 -2.20 17.05
CA ILE A 194 -13.57 -1.27 18.14
C ILE A 194 -13.34 -1.93 19.50
N ARG A 195 -13.87 -3.15 19.70
CA ARG A 195 -13.71 -3.88 20.98
C ARG A 195 -12.24 -4.14 21.32
N THR A 196 -11.46 -4.62 20.34
CA THR A 196 -10.05 -4.93 20.56
C THR A 196 -9.21 -3.67 20.80
N LEU A 197 -9.50 -2.56 20.09
CA LEU A 197 -8.88 -1.27 20.38
C LEU A 197 -9.18 -0.77 21.79
N SER A 198 -10.42 -0.91 22.26
CA SER A 198 -10.81 -0.55 23.64
C SER A 198 -10.06 -1.40 24.67
N GLN A 199 -9.89 -2.70 24.42
CA GLN A 199 -9.07 -3.57 25.26
C GLN A 199 -7.61 -3.11 25.31
N PHE A 200 -6.99 -2.81 24.16
CA PHE A 200 -5.62 -2.28 24.12
C PHE A 200 -5.48 -0.96 24.86
N ALA A 201 -6.48 -0.08 24.78
CA ALA A 201 -6.47 1.17 25.54
C ALA A 201 -6.60 0.93 27.08
N THR A 202 -7.49 0.03 27.49
CA THR A 202 -7.64 -0.35 28.90
C THR A 202 -6.34 -0.96 29.47
N GLU A 203 -5.63 -1.75 28.67
CA GLU A 203 -4.34 -2.34 29.01
C GLU A 203 -3.17 -1.34 28.90
N ARG A 204 -3.44 -0.10 28.53
CA ARG A 204 -2.45 0.96 28.33
C ARG A 204 -1.38 0.62 27.27
N LEU A 205 -1.72 -0.20 26.30
CA LEU A 205 -0.85 -0.48 25.15
C LEU A 205 -0.86 0.66 24.14
N ILE A 206 -2.02 1.31 24.01
CA ILE A 206 -2.28 2.45 23.14
C ILE A 206 -3.14 3.49 23.88
N THR A 207 -3.17 4.71 23.36
CA THR A 207 -4.25 5.66 23.64
C THR A 207 -4.94 6.06 22.34
N ILE A 208 -6.20 6.48 22.45
CA ILE A 208 -7.07 6.78 21.32
C ILE A 208 -7.70 8.16 21.52
N ASP A 209 -7.55 9.01 20.53
CA ASP A 209 -8.24 10.30 20.43
C ASP A 209 -8.87 10.41 19.04
N GLY A 210 -10.19 10.20 18.95
CA GLY A 210 -10.90 10.13 17.68
C GLY A 210 -10.31 9.07 16.75
N ARG A 211 -9.66 9.49 15.65
CA ARG A 211 -8.97 8.61 14.71
C ARG A 211 -7.47 8.48 15.00
N LYS A 212 -6.93 9.31 15.87
CA LYS A 212 -5.53 9.25 16.28
C LYS A 212 -5.30 8.06 17.20
N ILE A 213 -4.27 7.30 16.94
CA ILE A 213 -3.84 6.17 17.78
C ILE A 213 -2.39 6.43 18.16
N LYS A 214 -2.14 6.46 19.46
CA LYS A 214 -0.82 6.62 20.05
C LYS A 214 -0.35 5.30 20.63
N ILE A 215 0.81 4.84 20.18
CA ILE A 215 1.43 3.61 20.70
C ILE A 215 2.19 3.94 21.98
N ILE A 216 1.84 3.26 23.08
CA ILE A 216 2.46 3.44 24.41
C ILE A 216 3.47 2.33 24.69
N GLU A 217 3.07 1.07 24.43
CA GLU A 217 3.86 -0.12 24.75
C GLU A 217 4.13 -0.96 23.49
N GLU A 218 5.03 -0.45 22.65
CA GLU A 218 5.34 -1.07 21.36
C GLU A 218 5.80 -2.53 21.49
N GLU A 219 6.71 -2.80 22.40
CA GLU A 219 7.25 -4.15 22.58
C GLU A 219 6.18 -5.16 23.04
N LYS A 220 5.20 -4.71 23.81
CA LYS A 220 4.05 -5.55 24.16
C LYS A 220 3.14 -5.80 22.95
N LEU A 221 2.89 -4.76 22.12
CA LEU A 221 2.15 -4.93 20.86
C LEU A 221 2.86 -5.89 19.90
N LYS A 222 4.19 -5.79 19.76
CA LYS A 222 5.00 -6.73 18.97
C LYS A 222 4.88 -8.17 19.49
N LYS A 223 4.88 -8.38 20.81
CA LYS A 223 4.66 -9.71 21.41
C LYS A 223 3.27 -10.24 21.06
N ILE A 224 2.23 -9.41 21.21
CA ILE A 224 0.84 -9.78 20.88
C ILE A 224 0.73 -10.11 19.38
N SER A 225 1.38 -9.36 18.51
CA SER A 225 1.34 -9.63 17.05
C SER A 225 1.99 -10.96 16.67
N LYS A 226 2.95 -11.45 17.48
CA LYS A 226 3.66 -12.71 17.21
C LYS A 226 2.94 -13.94 17.78
N ILE A 227 2.27 -13.79 18.91
CA ILE A 227 1.63 -14.90 19.64
C ILE A 227 0.18 -15.09 19.19
N GLY A 228 -0.49 -14.04 18.74
CA GLY A 228 -1.90 -14.03 18.30
C GLY A 228 -2.82 -13.49 19.38
#